data_926604f1a8d1292bb775088f8777375d
#
_entry.id   926604f1a8d1292bb775088f8777375d
#
_cell.length_a   1.000
_cell.length_b   1.000
_cell.length_c   1.000
_cell.angle_alpha   90.00
_cell.angle_beta   90.00
_cell.angle_gamma   90.00
#
_symmetry.space_group_name_H-M   'P 1'
#
loop_
_entity.id
_entity.type
_entity.pdbx_description
1 polymer ?
#
loop_
_entity_poly.entity_id
_entity_poly.type
_entity_poly.pdbx_seq_one_letter_code
_entity_poly.pdbx_strand_id
1 'polypeptide(L)'
;MTAGPVAVLGGQGLGDNLLEMVLLENARRAGLQVTMFCSRMCELHNWFPQHRIAPTLQPEAVDHALAGFQLILFPKAPWPGIERAIAENWINYGRLYRKNANRAEDMAYISGRIFKLTEPTPFSGIRPPAPLQHRRYEQRICIHPTSAELSKNWLPQRFLTLAERLQTKGFEPVFIMSAAEQEDWQPTINDRFPLHSFAGVDQCAAFLYESGFFIGNDSGGGHLASCLDIPVLSIHGRKGKSRVWRPGWGQVEVVTPLLNVIGGSLRQHLWKYFLSVSAVERGFERLTSRAQKTADD
;
A
#
# COMPACT_ATOMS: atom_id res chain seq x y z
N MET A 1 24.33 17.23 -13.07
CA MET A 1 23.78 16.18 -13.97
C MET A 1 22.87 16.89 -14.93
N THR A 2 23.07 16.75 -16.24
CA THR A 2 22.14 17.21 -17.27
C THR A 2 20.79 16.51 -17.02
N ALA A 3 19.71 17.29 -17.06
CA ALA A 3 18.37 16.86 -16.70
C ALA A 3 17.75 15.94 -17.77
N GLY A 4 18.23 14.71 -17.86
CA GLY A 4 17.68 13.72 -18.79
C GLY A 4 16.54 12.89 -18.16
N PRO A 5 15.78 12.17 -19.00
CA PRO A 5 14.63 11.40 -18.54
C PRO A 5 15.02 10.23 -17.63
N VAL A 6 14.18 9.95 -16.64
CA VAL A 6 14.32 8.87 -15.65
C VAL A 6 13.24 7.82 -15.88
N ALA A 7 13.60 6.55 -15.90
CA ALA A 7 12.66 5.44 -15.88
C ALA A 7 12.59 4.81 -14.48
N VAL A 8 11.39 4.47 -14.02
CA VAL A 8 11.16 3.64 -12.83
C VAL A 8 10.45 2.37 -13.28
N LEU A 9 11.06 1.22 -13.04
CA LEU A 9 10.47 -0.07 -13.35
C LEU A 9 9.70 -0.55 -12.12
N GLY A 10 8.38 -0.61 -12.22
CA GLY A 10 7.51 -0.93 -11.09
C GLY A 10 7.63 -2.39 -10.64
N GLY A 11 7.42 -2.59 -9.35
CA GLY A 11 7.33 -3.92 -8.74
C GLY A 11 6.00 -4.64 -9.03
N GLN A 12 5.81 -5.81 -8.44
CA GLN A 12 4.59 -6.61 -8.66
C GLN A 12 3.44 -6.25 -7.70
N GLY A 13 3.74 -5.72 -6.51
CA GLY A 13 2.76 -5.42 -5.47
C GLY A 13 2.22 -4.00 -5.55
N LEU A 14 0.90 -3.81 -5.34
CA LEU A 14 0.30 -2.46 -5.29
C LEU A 14 0.98 -1.59 -4.21
N GLY A 15 1.24 -2.14 -3.02
CA GLY A 15 1.92 -1.41 -1.94
C GLY A 15 3.32 -0.95 -2.33
N ASP A 16 4.10 -1.81 -3.00
CA ASP A 16 5.44 -1.47 -3.49
C ASP A 16 5.36 -0.35 -4.53
N ASN A 17 4.41 -0.45 -5.46
CA ASN A 17 4.23 0.56 -6.52
C ASN A 17 3.82 1.93 -5.96
N LEU A 18 2.97 1.99 -4.93
CA LEU A 18 2.63 3.23 -4.24
C LEU A 18 3.85 3.85 -3.52
N LEU A 19 4.73 3.02 -2.97
CA LEU A 19 6.01 3.48 -2.42
C LEU A 19 6.94 4.02 -3.53
N GLU A 20 6.95 3.40 -4.70
CA GLU A 20 7.71 3.86 -5.87
C GLU A 20 7.22 5.22 -6.37
N MET A 21 5.93 5.56 -6.22
CA MET A 21 5.43 6.90 -6.55
C MET A 21 6.11 8.01 -5.72
N VAL A 22 6.66 7.69 -4.55
CA VAL A 22 7.49 8.64 -3.78
C VAL A 22 8.76 8.99 -4.55
N LEU A 23 9.39 8.04 -5.27
CA LEU A 23 10.52 8.34 -6.16
C LEU A 23 10.10 9.29 -7.29
N LEU A 24 8.95 9.00 -7.92
CA LEU A 24 8.44 9.83 -9.01
C LEU A 24 8.17 11.26 -8.56
N GLU A 25 7.50 11.43 -7.41
CA GLU A 25 7.17 12.74 -6.88
C GLU A 25 8.45 13.55 -6.54
N ASN A 26 9.43 12.91 -5.92
CA ASN A 26 10.70 13.56 -5.60
C ASN A 26 11.50 13.90 -6.86
N ALA A 27 11.52 13.04 -7.87
CA ALA A 27 12.17 13.32 -9.15
C ALA A 27 11.48 14.48 -9.89
N ARG A 28 10.13 14.53 -9.91
CA ARG A 28 9.36 15.64 -10.44
C ARG A 28 9.71 16.96 -9.73
N ARG A 29 9.81 16.93 -8.38
CA ARG A 29 10.23 18.11 -7.58
C ARG A 29 11.66 18.54 -7.88
N ALA A 30 12.51 17.62 -8.30
CA ALA A 30 13.85 17.91 -8.81
C ALA A 30 13.86 18.46 -10.25
N GLY A 31 12.69 18.66 -10.88
CA GLY A 31 12.59 19.12 -12.28
C GLY A 31 12.90 18.07 -13.32
N LEU A 32 12.93 16.78 -12.94
CA LEU A 32 13.22 15.66 -13.83
C LEU A 32 11.96 15.14 -14.51
N GLN A 33 12.09 14.73 -15.78
CA GLN A 33 11.04 13.99 -16.47
C GLN A 33 11.14 12.50 -16.08
N VAL A 34 10.08 11.98 -15.46
CA VAL A 34 10.05 10.59 -14.97
C VAL A 34 8.90 9.83 -15.61
N THR A 35 9.16 8.59 -16.01
CA THR A 35 8.15 7.65 -16.48
C THR A 35 8.22 6.37 -15.64
N MET A 36 7.09 5.96 -15.07
CA MET A 36 6.94 4.67 -14.43
C MET A 36 6.41 3.64 -15.43
N PHE A 37 7.04 2.49 -15.49
CA PHE A 37 6.58 1.35 -16.28
C PHE A 37 5.93 0.31 -15.37
N CYS A 38 4.60 0.36 -15.24
CA CYS A 38 3.81 -0.52 -14.37
C CYS A 38 2.34 -0.55 -14.79
N SER A 39 1.88 -1.66 -15.38
CA SER A 39 0.50 -1.81 -15.85
C SER A 39 -0.53 -1.62 -14.73
N ARG A 40 -0.26 -2.09 -13.52
CA ARG A 40 -1.15 -1.92 -12.36
C ARG A 40 -1.36 -0.45 -11.99
N MET A 41 -0.32 0.36 -12.11
CA MET A 41 -0.43 1.79 -11.81
C MET A 41 -1.12 2.58 -12.92
N CYS A 42 -1.25 2.02 -14.12
CA CYS A 42 -2.05 2.62 -15.18
C CYS A 42 -3.53 2.74 -14.79
N GLU A 43 -4.05 1.83 -13.97
CA GLU A 43 -5.41 1.91 -13.44
C GLU A 43 -5.61 3.13 -12.51
N LEU A 44 -4.54 3.61 -11.90
CA LEU A 44 -4.55 4.78 -11.00
C LEU A 44 -4.07 6.08 -11.67
N HIS A 45 -3.95 6.13 -13.01
CA HIS A 45 -3.40 7.31 -13.69
C HIS A 45 -4.13 8.62 -13.35
N ASN A 46 -5.46 8.58 -13.19
CA ASN A 46 -6.27 9.76 -12.79
C ASN A 46 -5.99 10.23 -11.35
N TRP A 47 -5.42 9.36 -10.51
CA TRP A 47 -5.00 9.69 -9.14
C TRP A 47 -3.59 10.28 -9.08
N PHE A 48 -2.85 10.19 -10.19
CA PHE A 48 -1.49 10.70 -10.32
C PHE A 48 -1.33 11.56 -11.58
N PRO A 49 -2.16 12.62 -11.75
CA PRO A 49 -2.24 13.40 -13.01
C PRO A 49 -0.93 14.12 -13.38
N GLN A 50 0.01 14.24 -12.44
CA GLN A 50 1.29 14.90 -12.66
C GLN A 50 2.42 13.92 -13.03
N HIS A 51 2.12 12.61 -13.11
CA HIS A 51 3.10 11.57 -13.36
C HIS A 51 2.82 10.83 -14.66
N ARG A 52 3.88 10.49 -15.38
CA ARG A 52 3.78 9.64 -16.58
C ARG A 52 3.85 8.19 -16.16
N ILE A 53 2.79 7.44 -16.41
CA ILE A 53 2.68 6.02 -16.11
C ILE A 53 2.40 5.30 -17.42
N ALA A 54 3.19 4.28 -17.71
CA ALA A 54 3.09 3.46 -18.91
C ALA A 54 2.95 1.97 -18.52
N PRO A 55 2.42 1.14 -19.39
CA PRO A 55 2.36 -0.30 -19.16
C PRO A 55 3.73 -0.92 -18.87
N THR A 56 3.72 -2.02 -18.12
CA THR A 56 4.92 -2.84 -17.88
C THR A 56 5.54 -3.25 -19.22
N LEU A 57 6.84 -3.07 -19.37
CA LEU A 57 7.57 -3.43 -20.57
C LEU A 57 7.62 -4.95 -20.74
N GLN A 58 7.44 -5.40 -21.98
CA GLN A 58 7.73 -6.80 -22.33
C GLN A 58 9.25 -7.00 -22.39
N PRO A 59 9.77 -8.18 -22.05
CA PRO A 59 11.22 -8.45 -22.00
C PRO A 59 11.95 -8.04 -23.29
N GLU A 60 11.32 -8.27 -24.44
CA GLU A 60 11.91 -8.02 -25.77
C GLU A 60 11.97 -6.51 -26.10
N ALA A 61 11.15 -5.70 -25.45
CA ALA A 61 11.06 -4.27 -25.68
C ALA A 61 11.95 -3.44 -24.73
N VAL A 62 12.51 -4.04 -23.69
CA VAL A 62 13.24 -3.34 -22.60
C VAL A 62 14.38 -2.50 -23.15
N ASP A 63 15.25 -3.07 -23.94
CA ASP A 63 16.45 -2.36 -24.45
C ASP A 63 16.08 -1.18 -25.34
N HIS A 64 15.11 -1.36 -26.23
CA HIS A 64 14.65 -0.30 -27.14
C HIS A 64 13.88 0.79 -26.37
N ALA A 65 12.97 0.42 -25.48
CA ALA A 65 12.15 1.36 -24.73
C ALA A 65 12.96 2.23 -23.76
N LEU A 66 14.06 1.67 -23.21
CA LEU A 66 14.88 2.35 -22.21
C LEU A 66 16.12 3.04 -22.78
N ALA A 67 16.43 2.89 -24.05
CA ALA A 67 17.62 3.45 -24.69
C ALA A 67 17.79 4.96 -24.55
N GLY A 68 16.67 5.70 -24.44
CA GLY A 68 16.68 7.17 -24.29
C GLY A 68 16.71 7.67 -22.83
N PHE A 69 16.67 6.79 -21.84
CA PHE A 69 16.66 7.18 -20.43
C PHE A 69 18.07 7.29 -19.87
N GLN A 70 18.34 8.41 -19.18
CA GLN A 70 19.64 8.65 -18.56
C GLN A 70 19.80 7.94 -17.21
N LEU A 71 18.69 7.58 -16.57
CA LEU A 71 18.69 6.87 -15.30
C LEU A 71 17.53 5.88 -15.27
N ILE A 72 17.82 4.65 -14.87
CA ILE A 72 16.83 3.58 -14.74
C ILE A 72 16.85 3.07 -13.31
N LEU A 73 15.72 3.16 -12.64
CA LEU A 73 15.54 2.76 -11.24
C LEU A 73 14.67 1.51 -11.16
N PHE A 74 15.10 0.53 -10.37
CA PHE A 74 14.36 -0.72 -10.18
C PHE A 74 14.52 -1.26 -8.74
N PRO A 75 13.49 -1.98 -8.19
CA PRO A 75 13.49 -2.41 -6.79
C PRO A 75 14.35 -3.65 -6.53
N LYS A 76 14.31 -4.61 -7.44
CA LYS A 76 14.94 -5.93 -7.25
C LYS A 76 15.17 -6.63 -8.59
N ALA A 77 16.34 -7.21 -8.74
CA ALA A 77 16.60 -8.17 -9.83
C ALA A 77 16.06 -9.59 -9.46
N PRO A 78 15.69 -10.46 -10.42
CA PRO A 78 15.71 -10.15 -11.85
C PRO A 78 14.39 -9.54 -12.31
N TRP A 79 14.46 -8.47 -13.08
CA TRP A 79 13.41 -8.06 -13.98
C TRP A 79 13.64 -8.78 -15.31
N PRO A 80 12.64 -9.38 -15.96
CA PRO A 80 12.86 -10.06 -17.22
C PRO A 80 13.57 -9.12 -18.23
N GLY A 81 14.70 -9.53 -18.77
CA GLY A 81 15.50 -8.73 -19.70
C GLY A 81 16.63 -7.88 -19.07
N ILE A 82 16.66 -7.66 -17.76
CA ILE A 82 17.71 -6.85 -17.08
C ILE A 82 19.05 -7.58 -16.99
N GLU A 83 19.09 -8.89 -17.05
CA GLU A 83 20.35 -9.67 -16.89
C GLU A 83 21.43 -9.29 -17.92
N ARG A 84 21.05 -8.64 -19.03
CA ARG A 84 21.93 -8.24 -20.12
C ARG A 84 22.37 -6.77 -20.10
N ALA A 85 21.74 -5.90 -19.33
CA ALA A 85 21.82 -4.45 -19.49
C ALA A 85 22.14 -3.68 -18.21
N ILE A 86 22.95 -4.22 -17.28
CA ILE A 86 23.43 -3.43 -16.15
C ILE A 86 24.54 -2.49 -16.65
N ALA A 87 24.12 -1.36 -17.23
CA ALA A 87 24.97 -0.24 -17.51
C ALA A 87 25.10 0.67 -16.26
N GLU A 88 26.06 1.59 -16.27
CA GLU A 88 26.32 2.51 -15.15
C GLU A 88 25.12 3.39 -14.74
N ASN A 89 24.12 3.53 -15.62
CA ASN A 89 22.90 4.31 -15.38
C ASN A 89 21.75 3.51 -14.75
N TRP A 90 21.95 2.24 -14.38
CA TRP A 90 20.95 1.41 -13.72
C TRP A 90 21.18 1.37 -12.20
N ILE A 91 20.20 1.79 -11.43
CA ILE A 91 20.28 1.78 -9.96
C ILE A 91 19.24 0.82 -9.38
N ASN A 92 19.73 -0.23 -8.72
CA ASN A 92 18.90 -1.04 -7.84
C ASN A 92 18.70 -0.28 -6.51
N TYR A 93 17.63 0.49 -6.41
CA TYR A 93 17.33 1.24 -5.19
C TYR A 93 16.97 0.34 -4.01
N GLY A 94 16.54 -0.88 -4.24
CA GLY A 94 16.30 -1.87 -3.18
C GLY A 94 17.52 -2.19 -2.33
N ARG A 95 18.73 -2.01 -2.89
CA ARG A 95 19.99 -2.14 -2.14
C ARG A 95 20.28 -0.96 -1.20
N LEU A 96 19.55 0.15 -1.35
CA LEU A 96 19.71 1.35 -0.55
C LEU A 96 18.78 1.39 0.66
N TYR A 97 17.91 0.39 0.83
CA TYR A 97 16.98 0.32 1.96
C TYR A 97 17.70 0.27 3.30
N ARG A 98 17.27 1.14 4.21
CA ARG A 98 17.73 1.12 5.60
C ARG A 98 16.99 0.03 6.39
N LYS A 99 17.69 -0.61 7.33
CA LYS A 99 17.22 -1.82 8.01
C LYS A 99 15.92 -1.65 8.82
N ASN A 100 15.71 -0.49 9.46
CA ASN A 100 14.64 -0.27 10.42
C ASN A 100 13.74 0.93 10.10
N ALA A 101 13.86 1.55 8.92
CA ALA A 101 13.04 2.68 8.51
C ALA A 101 11.69 2.21 7.95
N ASN A 102 10.63 3.02 8.13
CA ASN A 102 9.39 2.84 7.39
C ASN A 102 9.67 3.03 5.90
N ARG A 103 9.01 2.25 5.03
CA ARG A 103 9.32 2.26 3.60
C ARG A 103 8.99 3.56 2.90
N ALA A 104 7.96 4.30 3.28
CA ALA A 104 7.67 5.62 2.67
C ALA A 104 8.76 6.65 3.02
N GLU A 105 9.18 6.71 4.29
CA GLU A 105 10.29 7.55 4.74
C GLU A 105 11.62 7.13 4.11
N ASP A 106 11.79 5.82 3.91
CA ASP A 106 12.99 5.27 3.32
C ASP A 106 13.08 5.61 1.82
N MET A 107 11.95 5.56 1.10
CA MET A 107 11.88 5.99 -0.30
C MET A 107 12.16 7.49 -0.46
N ALA A 108 11.69 8.34 0.48
CA ALA A 108 12.07 9.75 0.50
C ALA A 108 13.59 9.92 0.68
N TYR A 109 14.18 9.23 1.66
CA TYR A 109 15.63 9.26 1.88
C TYR A 109 16.44 8.80 0.64
N ILE A 110 16.03 7.69 0.01
CA ILE A 110 16.64 7.16 -1.21
C ILE A 110 16.54 8.18 -2.35
N SER A 111 15.36 8.79 -2.51
CA SER A 111 15.13 9.86 -3.50
C SER A 111 16.08 11.03 -3.28
N GLY A 112 16.25 11.47 -2.01
CA GLY A 112 17.19 12.53 -1.66
C GLY A 112 18.61 12.22 -2.08
N ARG A 113 19.05 10.98 -1.90
CA ARG A 113 20.39 10.53 -2.32
C ARG A 113 20.55 10.44 -3.82
N ILE A 114 19.57 9.87 -4.52
CA ILE A 114 19.64 9.68 -5.98
C ILE A 114 19.55 11.02 -6.71
N PHE A 115 18.59 11.87 -6.33
CA PHE A 115 18.29 13.14 -7.00
C PHE A 115 18.98 14.35 -6.36
N LYS A 116 19.80 14.15 -5.33
CA LYS A 116 20.51 15.20 -4.57
C LYS A 116 19.58 16.29 -4.01
N LEU A 117 18.42 15.88 -3.48
CA LEU A 117 17.47 16.78 -2.85
C LEU A 117 17.84 17.03 -1.39
N THR A 118 17.75 18.27 -0.97
CA THR A 118 17.94 18.68 0.46
C THR A 118 16.72 18.31 1.30
N GLU A 119 15.52 18.42 0.73
CA GLU A 119 14.25 18.16 1.43
C GLU A 119 13.38 17.17 0.65
N PRO A 120 13.72 15.89 0.66
CA PRO A 120 12.88 14.87 0.04
C PRO A 120 11.60 14.66 0.85
N THR A 121 10.48 14.42 0.15
CA THR A 121 9.17 14.18 0.77
C THR A 121 8.80 12.70 0.74
N PRO A 122 8.15 12.15 1.78
CA PRO A 122 7.53 10.83 1.71
C PRO A 122 6.18 10.84 0.96
N PHE A 123 5.69 12.01 0.53
CA PHE A 123 4.44 12.12 -0.23
C PHE A 123 4.55 11.40 -1.59
N SER A 124 3.51 10.62 -1.93
CA SER A 124 3.47 9.83 -3.17
C SER A 124 3.04 10.62 -4.41
N GLY A 125 2.50 11.82 -4.23
CA GLY A 125 1.93 12.62 -5.32
C GLY A 125 0.47 12.28 -5.65
N ILE A 126 -0.20 11.41 -4.86
CA ILE A 126 -1.60 11.04 -5.09
C ILE A 126 -2.53 12.24 -4.94
N ARG A 127 -3.51 12.34 -5.83
CA ARG A 127 -4.54 13.39 -5.82
C ARG A 127 -5.90 12.80 -6.19
N PRO A 128 -6.94 13.00 -5.37
CA PRO A 128 -8.25 12.48 -5.68
C PRO A 128 -8.84 13.18 -6.91
N PRO A 129 -9.43 12.43 -7.85
CA PRO A 129 -10.20 13.04 -8.93
C PRO A 129 -11.51 13.64 -8.40
N ALA A 130 -11.94 14.78 -8.99
CA ALA A 130 -13.26 15.33 -8.73
C ALA A 130 -14.36 14.40 -9.29
N PRO A 131 -15.53 14.30 -8.69
CA PRO A 131 -16.07 15.09 -7.55
C PRO A 131 -15.99 14.39 -6.18
N LEU A 132 -15.03 13.47 -5.96
CA LEU A 132 -14.93 12.68 -4.74
C LEU A 132 -14.75 13.56 -3.49
N GLN A 133 -15.34 13.14 -2.38
CA GLN A 133 -15.27 13.82 -1.08
C GLN A 133 -14.57 12.96 -0.04
N HIS A 134 -13.46 13.49 0.52
CA HIS A 134 -12.69 12.78 1.53
C HIS A 134 -13.54 12.42 2.74
N ARG A 135 -13.58 11.13 3.06
CA ARG A 135 -14.30 10.58 4.22
C ARG A 135 -15.78 10.94 4.31
N ARG A 136 -16.45 11.12 3.18
CA ARG A 136 -17.89 11.44 3.09
C ARG A 136 -18.75 10.53 3.96
N TYR A 137 -18.39 9.28 4.09
CA TYR A 137 -19.05 8.26 4.90
C TYR A 137 -18.19 7.92 6.12
N GLU A 138 -18.21 8.81 7.12
CA GLU A 138 -17.31 8.76 8.28
C GLU A 138 -17.43 7.48 9.11
N GLN A 139 -18.63 6.86 9.17
CA GLN A 139 -18.88 5.64 9.92
C GLN A 139 -18.52 4.37 9.12
N ARG A 140 -18.33 4.49 7.81
CA ARG A 140 -18.01 3.34 6.96
C ARG A 140 -16.59 2.85 7.21
N ILE A 141 -16.50 1.55 7.54
CA ILE A 141 -15.23 0.85 7.72
C ILE A 141 -15.05 -0.12 6.57
N CYS A 142 -14.05 0.12 5.72
CA CYS A 142 -13.63 -0.85 4.71
C CYS A 142 -12.80 -1.96 5.36
N ILE A 143 -13.29 -3.20 5.34
CA ILE A 143 -12.57 -4.37 5.83
C ILE A 143 -12.01 -5.17 4.66
N HIS A 144 -10.68 -5.27 4.56
CA HIS A 144 -9.99 -6.07 3.55
C HIS A 144 -9.29 -7.26 4.21
N PRO A 145 -9.95 -8.44 4.24
CA PRO A 145 -9.51 -9.57 5.05
C PRO A 145 -8.46 -10.46 4.36
N THR A 146 -8.05 -10.11 3.15
CA THR A 146 -7.17 -10.90 2.30
C THR A 146 -5.81 -10.23 2.08
N SER A 147 -4.87 -10.99 1.59
CA SER A 147 -3.58 -10.53 1.08
C SER A 147 -3.02 -11.54 0.08
N ALA A 148 -2.04 -11.13 -0.73
CA ALA A 148 -1.39 -12.03 -1.69
C ALA A 148 -0.72 -13.26 -1.05
N GLU A 149 -0.41 -13.21 0.24
CA GLU A 149 0.18 -14.33 1.00
C GLU A 149 -0.81 -14.80 2.08
N LEU A 150 -1.41 -15.98 1.94
CA LEU A 150 -2.35 -16.56 2.91
C LEU A 150 -1.79 -16.63 4.35
N SER A 151 -0.47 -16.72 4.50
CA SER A 151 0.21 -16.71 5.80
C SER A 151 0.07 -15.38 6.54
N LYS A 152 -0.25 -14.29 5.84
CA LYS A 152 -0.51 -12.96 6.39
C LYS A 152 -1.96 -12.75 6.79
N ASN A 153 -2.88 -13.62 6.38
CA ASN A 153 -4.30 -13.44 6.64
C ASN A 153 -4.66 -13.86 8.06
N TRP A 154 -5.33 -12.96 8.76
CA TRP A 154 -5.97 -13.28 10.03
C TRP A 154 -7.18 -14.18 9.80
N LEU A 155 -7.78 -14.74 10.86
CA LEU A 155 -8.85 -15.72 10.74
C LEU A 155 -10.16 -15.08 10.25
N PRO A 156 -10.84 -15.65 9.22
CA PRO A 156 -12.09 -15.13 8.68
C PRO A 156 -13.16 -14.88 9.74
N GLN A 157 -13.42 -15.85 10.61
CA GLN A 157 -14.42 -15.72 11.67
C GLN A 157 -14.13 -14.58 12.65
N ARG A 158 -12.86 -14.23 12.84
CA ARG A 158 -12.48 -13.10 13.71
C ARG A 158 -12.72 -11.75 13.04
N PHE A 159 -12.60 -11.64 11.72
CA PHE A 159 -13.03 -10.45 10.98
C PHE A 159 -14.53 -10.24 11.10
N LEU A 160 -15.33 -11.32 10.98
CA LEU A 160 -16.79 -11.24 11.13
C LEU A 160 -17.19 -10.83 12.54
N THR A 161 -16.62 -11.46 13.58
CA THR A 161 -16.87 -11.07 14.97
C THR A 161 -16.44 -9.64 15.27
N LEU A 162 -15.35 -9.16 14.65
CA LEU A 162 -14.92 -7.77 14.76
C LEU A 162 -15.95 -6.85 14.13
N ALA A 163 -16.41 -7.16 12.90
CA ALA A 163 -17.42 -6.38 12.19
C ALA A 163 -18.72 -6.28 13.00
N GLU A 164 -19.22 -7.38 13.57
CA GLU A 164 -20.39 -7.41 14.45
C GLU A 164 -20.23 -6.45 15.63
N ARG A 165 -19.08 -6.49 16.31
CA ARG A 165 -18.81 -5.59 17.45
C ARG A 165 -18.71 -4.13 17.04
N LEU A 166 -18.12 -3.83 15.88
CA LEU A 166 -18.02 -2.46 15.37
C LEU A 166 -19.41 -1.93 14.96
N GLN A 167 -20.25 -2.79 14.38
CA GLN A 167 -21.61 -2.44 14.04
C GLN A 167 -22.45 -2.09 15.29
N THR A 168 -22.29 -2.81 16.40
CA THR A 168 -22.98 -2.47 17.67
C THR A 168 -22.51 -1.14 18.27
N LYS A 169 -21.37 -0.61 17.83
CA LYS A 169 -20.82 0.71 18.21
C LYS A 169 -21.22 1.84 17.22
N GLY A 170 -22.10 1.55 16.27
CA GLY A 170 -22.61 2.54 15.31
C GLY A 170 -21.75 2.72 14.06
N PHE A 171 -20.77 1.87 13.82
CA PHE A 171 -20.02 1.85 12.56
C PHE A 171 -20.72 1.01 11.49
N GLU A 172 -20.34 1.21 10.25
CA GLU A 172 -20.86 0.53 9.05
C GLU A 172 -19.76 -0.33 8.40
N PRO A 173 -19.51 -1.56 8.86
CA PRO A 173 -18.54 -2.45 8.27
C PRO A 173 -18.95 -2.89 6.87
N VAL A 174 -18.05 -2.76 5.91
CA VAL A 174 -18.21 -3.18 4.53
C VAL A 174 -16.97 -3.99 4.13
N PHE A 175 -17.17 -5.22 3.68
CA PHE A 175 -16.06 -6.04 3.18
C PHE A 175 -15.74 -5.62 1.75
N ILE A 176 -14.45 -5.47 1.47
CA ILE A 176 -13.93 -5.12 0.15
C ILE A 176 -12.87 -6.11 -0.29
N MET A 177 -12.90 -6.51 -1.55
CA MET A 177 -11.94 -7.46 -2.11
C MET A 177 -11.95 -7.44 -3.65
N SER A 178 -11.06 -8.18 -4.27
CA SER A 178 -11.11 -8.40 -5.71
C SER A 178 -12.26 -9.36 -6.08
N ALA A 179 -12.66 -9.35 -7.35
CA ALA A 179 -13.70 -10.25 -7.85
C ALA A 179 -13.34 -11.74 -7.63
N ALA A 180 -12.07 -12.10 -7.80
CA ALA A 180 -11.61 -13.47 -7.56
C ALA A 180 -11.70 -13.88 -6.07
N GLU A 181 -11.40 -12.98 -5.15
CA GLU A 181 -11.49 -13.25 -3.71
C GLU A 181 -12.95 -13.28 -3.23
N GLN A 182 -13.87 -12.61 -3.93
CA GLN A 182 -15.27 -12.57 -3.58
C GLN A 182 -15.92 -13.95 -3.61
N GLU A 183 -15.60 -14.76 -4.60
CA GLU A 183 -16.13 -16.12 -4.72
C GLU A 183 -15.81 -16.97 -3.48
N ASP A 184 -14.58 -16.86 -2.97
CA ASP A 184 -14.14 -17.59 -1.77
C ASP A 184 -14.76 -17.04 -0.47
N TRP A 185 -15.05 -15.74 -0.43
CA TRP A 185 -15.52 -15.08 0.80
C TRP A 185 -17.03 -14.95 0.91
N GLN A 186 -17.78 -14.97 -0.20
CA GLN A 186 -19.24 -14.89 -0.20
C GLN A 186 -19.90 -15.91 0.76
N PRO A 187 -19.52 -17.21 0.75
CA PRO A 187 -20.09 -18.17 1.68
C PRO A 187 -19.74 -17.89 3.14
N THR A 188 -18.58 -17.29 3.41
CA THR A 188 -18.12 -16.95 4.75
C THR A 188 -18.91 -15.77 5.33
N ILE A 189 -19.13 -14.72 4.52
CA ILE A 189 -19.90 -13.53 4.91
C ILE A 189 -21.39 -13.87 5.02
N ASN A 190 -21.89 -14.68 4.10
CA ASN A 190 -23.27 -15.19 4.12
C ASN A 190 -24.32 -14.08 4.34
N ASP A 191 -24.21 -13.02 3.54
CA ASP A 191 -25.08 -11.83 3.52
C ASP A 191 -25.22 -11.06 4.84
N ARG A 192 -24.37 -11.34 5.84
CA ARG A 192 -24.36 -10.63 7.13
C ARG A 192 -23.83 -9.20 7.01
N PHE A 193 -22.99 -8.93 6.04
CA PHE A 193 -22.38 -7.63 5.78
C PHE A 193 -22.35 -7.34 4.28
N PRO A 194 -22.39 -6.06 3.86
CA PRO A 194 -22.13 -5.68 2.48
C PRO A 194 -20.75 -6.17 2.05
N LEU A 195 -20.69 -6.74 0.85
CA LEU A 195 -19.48 -7.19 0.18
C LEU A 195 -19.36 -6.50 -1.17
N HIS A 196 -18.29 -5.75 -1.38
CA HIS A 196 -18.00 -5.07 -2.63
C HIS A 196 -16.74 -5.62 -3.29
N SER A 197 -16.83 -5.89 -4.58
CA SER A 197 -15.68 -6.10 -5.44
C SER A 197 -15.62 -5.00 -6.50
N PHE A 198 -14.44 -4.70 -6.97
CA PHE A 198 -14.20 -3.62 -7.92
C PHE A 198 -13.58 -4.18 -9.19
N ALA A 199 -13.94 -3.60 -10.33
CA ALA A 199 -13.39 -3.98 -11.63
C ALA A 199 -11.92 -3.50 -11.78
N GLY A 200 -11.55 -2.41 -11.07
CA GLY A 200 -10.20 -1.85 -11.10
C GLY A 200 -9.81 -1.23 -9.76
N VAL A 201 -8.51 -0.99 -9.61
CA VAL A 201 -7.96 -0.38 -8.39
C VAL A 201 -8.41 1.08 -8.22
N ASP A 202 -8.70 1.79 -9.31
CA ASP A 202 -9.25 3.15 -9.31
C ASP A 202 -10.61 3.25 -8.62
N GLN A 203 -11.51 2.30 -8.89
CA GLN A 203 -12.82 2.23 -8.24
C GLN A 203 -12.68 1.89 -6.75
N CYS A 204 -11.78 0.99 -6.41
CA CYS A 204 -11.44 0.68 -5.03
C CYS A 204 -10.88 1.94 -4.32
N ALA A 205 -9.99 2.69 -4.96
CA ALA A 205 -9.44 3.92 -4.43
C ALA A 205 -10.53 4.98 -4.17
N ALA A 206 -11.50 5.14 -5.08
CA ALA A 206 -12.62 6.05 -4.92
C ALA A 206 -13.50 5.65 -3.71
N PHE A 207 -13.83 4.38 -3.59
CA PHE A 207 -14.62 3.87 -2.46
C PHE A 207 -13.87 4.04 -1.13
N LEU A 208 -12.57 3.75 -1.09
CA LEU A 208 -11.73 3.96 0.08
C LEU A 208 -11.65 5.44 0.46
N TYR A 209 -11.42 6.33 -0.51
CA TYR A 209 -11.27 7.76 -0.27
C TYR A 209 -12.50 8.39 0.39
N GLU A 210 -13.69 7.91 0.03
CA GLU A 210 -14.95 8.36 0.64
C GLU A 210 -15.33 7.61 1.93
N SER A 211 -14.52 6.64 2.41
CA SER A 211 -14.79 5.87 3.62
C SER A 211 -14.11 6.46 4.85
N GLY A 212 -14.67 6.23 6.03
CA GLY A 212 -14.16 6.75 7.30
C GLY A 212 -12.87 6.06 7.76
N PHE A 213 -12.78 4.73 7.55
CA PHE A 213 -11.69 3.90 8.10
C PHE A 213 -11.39 2.69 7.20
N PHE A 214 -10.19 2.16 7.37
CA PHE A 214 -9.76 0.90 6.79
C PHE A 214 -9.25 -0.07 7.86
N ILE A 215 -9.63 -1.33 7.77
CA ILE A 215 -9.11 -2.43 8.59
C ILE A 215 -8.67 -3.56 7.65
N GLY A 216 -7.46 -4.05 7.77
CA GLY A 216 -7.01 -5.18 6.95
C GLY A 216 -5.70 -5.80 7.39
N ASN A 217 -5.32 -6.87 6.68
CA ASN A 217 -4.02 -7.50 6.83
C ASN A 217 -2.91 -6.62 6.21
N ASP A 218 -1.65 -7.00 6.43
CA ASP A 218 -0.47 -6.46 5.74
C ASP A 218 -0.59 -6.71 4.21
N SER A 219 -1.18 -5.75 3.51
CA SER A 219 -1.54 -5.85 2.09
C SER A 219 -1.47 -4.51 1.36
N GLY A 220 -1.52 -4.55 0.02
CA GLY A 220 -1.54 -3.34 -0.82
C GLY A 220 -2.74 -2.42 -0.56
N GLY A 221 -3.91 -2.98 -0.16
CA GLY A 221 -5.10 -2.20 0.19
C GLY A 221 -4.86 -1.26 1.38
N GLY A 222 -4.14 -1.71 2.41
CA GLY A 222 -3.75 -0.87 3.54
C GLY A 222 -2.81 0.26 3.15
N HIS A 223 -1.87 0.01 2.24
CA HIS A 223 -1.01 1.06 1.67
C HIS A 223 -1.81 2.08 0.85
N LEU A 224 -2.77 1.62 0.05
CA LEU A 224 -3.64 2.49 -0.74
C LEU A 224 -4.49 3.39 0.17
N ALA A 225 -5.18 2.82 1.16
CA ALA A 225 -5.97 3.58 2.12
C ALA A 225 -5.13 4.64 2.85
N SER A 226 -3.94 4.25 3.33
CA SER A 226 -2.99 5.17 3.98
C SER A 226 -2.52 6.28 3.04
N CYS A 227 -2.25 5.96 1.77
CA CYS A 227 -1.84 6.92 0.74
C CYS A 227 -2.94 7.95 0.44
N LEU A 228 -4.22 7.54 0.59
CA LEU A 228 -5.42 8.37 0.47
C LEU A 228 -5.77 9.15 1.75
N ASP A 229 -4.90 9.10 2.77
CA ASP A 229 -5.11 9.71 4.10
C ASP A 229 -6.36 9.19 4.84
N ILE A 230 -6.73 7.94 4.61
CA ILE A 230 -7.76 7.24 5.37
C ILE A 230 -7.11 6.61 6.60
N PRO A 231 -7.64 6.78 7.81
CA PRO A 231 -7.14 6.12 9.02
C PRO A 231 -7.14 4.60 8.87
N VAL A 232 -5.97 3.98 9.06
CA VAL A 232 -5.73 2.55 8.81
C VAL A 232 -5.44 1.79 10.09
N LEU A 233 -6.16 0.71 10.33
CA LEU A 233 -5.74 -0.34 11.25
C LEU A 233 -5.18 -1.51 10.46
N SER A 234 -3.89 -1.77 10.62
CA SER A 234 -3.17 -2.81 9.89
C SER A 234 -2.78 -3.97 10.81
N ILE A 235 -3.21 -5.18 10.44
CA ILE A 235 -2.97 -6.42 11.19
C ILE A 235 -1.71 -7.10 10.65
N HIS A 236 -0.74 -7.33 11.52
CA HIS A 236 0.53 -7.95 11.17
C HIS A 236 0.84 -9.17 12.03
N GLY A 237 1.36 -10.21 11.42
CA GLY A 237 1.80 -11.41 12.14
C GLY A 237 3.10 -11.24 12.93
N ARG A 238 3.89 -10.18 12.67
CA ARG A 238 5.23 -9.98 13.26
C ARG A 238 5.54 -8.52 13.54
N LYS A 239 5.88 -8.19 14.77
CA LYS A 239 6.25 -6.85 15.20
C LYS A 239 7.48 -6.27 14.46
N GLY A 240 8.48 -7.09 14.15
CA GLY A 240 9.69 -6.62 13.44
C GLY A 240 9.41 -6.22 11.99
N LYS A 241 8.58 -7.00 11.27
CA LYS A 241 8.18 -6.68 9.89
C LYS A 241 7.24 -5.47 9.84
N SER A 242 6.33 -5.33 10.81
CA SER A 242 5.37 -4.23 10.82
C SER A 242 6.03 -2.86 10.96
N ARG A 243 7.15 -2.75 11.69
CA ARG A 243 7.89 -1.48 11.80
C ARG A 243 8.31 -0.93 10.45
N VAL A 244 8.72 -1.81 9.54
CA VAL A 244 9.26 -1.47 8.22
C VAL A 244 8.15 -1.34 7.18
N TRP A 245 7.22 -2.30 7.17
CA TRP A 245 6.21 -2.47 6.11
C TRP A 245 4.81 -1.97 6.49
N ARG A 246 4.63 -1.36 7.66
CA ARG A 246 3.36 -0.69 7.94
C ARG A 246 3.07 0.37 6.87
N PRO A 247 1.82 0.63 6.52
CA PRO A 247 1.46 1.78 5.70
C PRO A 247 2.13 3.06 6.22
N GLY A 248 2.59 3.93 5.33
CA GLY A 248 3.54 4.98 5.67
C GLY A 248 3.00 6.40 5.66
N TRP A 249 1.70 6.58 5.40
CA TRP A 249 1.06 7.89 5.29
C TRP A 249 -0.12 7.99 6.27
N GLY A 250 -0.45 9.21 6.67
CA GLY A 250 -1.59 9.49 7.53
C GLY A 250 -1.56 8.75 8.88
N GLN A 251 -2.73 8.48 9.41
CA GLN A 251 -2.89 7.83 10.71
C GLN A 251 -2.93 6.31 10.57
N VAL A 252 -1.94 5.64 11.12
CA VAL A 252 -1.84 4.18 11.08
C VAL A 252 -1.70 3.61 12.49
N GLU A 253 -2.57 2.67 12.81
CA GLU A 253 -2.44 1.79 13.97
C GLU A 253 -2.06 0.39 13.53
N VAL A 254 -1.05 -0.18 14.17
CA VAL A 254 -0.59 -1.54 13.87
C VAL A 254 -0.89 -2.45 15.04
N VAL A 255 -1.55 -3.56 14.76
CA VAL A 255 -1.82 -4.59 15.76
C VAL A 255 -1.07 -5.88 15.43
N THR A 256 -0.37 -6.40 16.42
CA THR A 256 0.40 -7.65 16.32
C THR A 256 0.10 -8.54 17.52
N PRO A 257 0.28 -9.86 17.43
CA PRO A 257 0.17 -10.75 18.57
C PRO A 257 1.12 -10.34 19.70
N LEU A 258 0.66 -10.41 20.95
CA LEU A 258 1.49 -10.12 22.12
C LEU A 258 2.58 -11.19 22.33
N LEU A 259 2.24 -12.45 22.08
CA LEU A 259 3.16 -13.57 22.23
C LEU A 259 3.96 -13.78 20.94
N ASN A 260 5.26 -13.68 21.06
CA ASN A 260 6.17 -14.13 20.01
C ASN A 260 6.21 -15.66 20.05
N VAL A 261 5.47 -16.32 19.16
CA VAL A 261 5.57 -17.78 18.98
C VAL A 261 7.01 -18.11 18.58
N ILE A 262 7.68 -18.91 19.39
CA ILE A 262 9.06 -19.36 19.17
C ILE A 262 9.05 -20.48 18.12
N GLY A 263 9.87 -20.33 17.04
CA GLY A 263 10.07 -21.38 16.03
C GLY A 263 9.76 -20.95 14.59
N GLY A 264 10.69 -21.22 13.69
CA GLY A 264 10.76 -20.90 12.26
C GLY A 264 9.46 -20.82 11.43
N SER A 265 9.18 -21.83 10.60
CA SER A 265 8.03 -21.87 9.69
C SER A 265 6.66 -21.97 10.41
N LEU A 266 6.58 -22.67 11.54
CA LEU A 266 5.36 -22.84 12.33
C LEU A 266 4.79 -21.49 12.80
N ARG A 267 5.65 -20.54 13.15
CA ARG A 267 5.28 -19.18 13.55
C ARG A 267 4.51 -18.41 12.48
N GLN A 268 4.81 -18.66 11.20
CA GLN A 268 4.16 -17.96 10.10
C GLN A 268 2.68 -18.32 9.96
N HIS A 269 2.27 -19.48 10.47
CA HIS A 269 0.91 -19.96 10.37
C HIS A 269 0.12 -19.84 11.67
N LEU A 270 0.80 -19.88 12.83
CA LEU A 270 0.12 -19.92 14.14
C LEU A 270 -0.20 -18.54 14.73
N TRP A 271 0.48 -17.47 14.32
CA TRP A 271 0.29 -16.12 14.90
C TRP A 271 -1.17 -15.67 14.93
N LYS A 272 -1.92 -16.02 13.90
CA LYS A 272 -3.33 -15.65 13.74
C LYS A 272 -4.24 -16.15 14.87
N TYR A 273 -3.88 -17.24 15.53
CA TYR A 273 -4.61 -17.79 16.66
C TYR A 273 -4.35 -17.03 17.98
N PHE A 274 -3.20 -16.35 18.07
CA PHE A 274 -2.79 -15.58 19.25
C PHE A 274 -3.18 -14.09 19.21
N LEU A 275 -3.77 -13.62 18.11
CA LEU A 275 -4.31 -12.27 18.03
C LEU A 275 -5.82 -12.30 18.24
N SER A 276 -6.29 -11.87 19.41
CA SER A 276 -7.72 -11.86 19.73
C SER A 276 -8.47 -10.71 19.05
N VAL A 277 -9.79 -10.87 18.86
CA VAL A 277 -10.70 -9.83 18.37
C VAL A 277 -10.64 -8.59 19.26
N SER A 278 -10.65 -8.75 20.59
CA SER A 278 -10.57 -7.62 21.52
C SER A 278 -9.26 -6.85 21.45
N ALA A 279 -8.16 -7.47 21.04
CA ALA A 279 -6.89 -6.76 20.83
C ALA A 279 -6.96 -5.86 19.57
N VAL A 280 -7.59 -6.35 18.51
CA VAL A 280 -7.80 -5.59 17.26
C VAL A 280 -8.81 -4.46 17.50
N GLU A 281 -9.91 -4.75 18.20
CA GLU A 281 -10.92 -3.76 18.58
C GLU A 281 -10.32 -2.60 19.40
N ARG A 282 -9.52 -2.88 20.44
CA ARG A 282 -8.78 -1.83 21.18
C ARG A 282 -7.80 -1.05 20.29
N GLY A 283 -7.21 -1.70 19.29
CA GLY A 283 -6.41 -1.02 18.28
C GLY A 283 -7.24 -0.01 17.49
N PHE A 284 -8.45 -0.40 17.09
CA PHE A 284 -9.36 0.47 16.39
C PHE A 284 -9.83 1.65 17.27
N GLU A 285 -10.13 1.44 18.54
CA GLU A 285 -10.47 2.49 19.49
C GLU A 285 -9.34 3.52 19.65
N ARG A 286 -8.09 3.09 19.69
CA ARG A 286 -6.94 4.02 19.70
C ARG A 286 -6.83 4.82 18.40
N LEU A 287 -7.11 4.19 17.26
CA LEU A 287 -7.10 4.85 15.96
C LEU A 287 -8.20 5.93 15.87
N THR A 288 -9.44 5.59 16.23
CA THR A 288 -10.57 6.53 16.19
C THR A 288 -10.38 7.72 17.13
N SER A 289 -9.87 7.48 18.35
CA SER A 289 -9.56 8.56 19.32
C SER A 289 -8.51 9.54 18.80
N ARG A 290 -7.54 9.08 18.01
CA ARG A 290 -6.56 9.97 17.36
C ARG A 290 -7.17 10.72 16.19
N ALA A 291 -7.98 10.04 15.37
CA ALA A 291 -8.62 10.65 14.20
C ALA A 291 -9.58 11.78 14.58
N GLN A 292 -10.29 11.66 15.71
CA GLN A 292 -11.15 12.71 16.24
C GLN A 292 -10.35 13.94 16.71
N LYS A 293 -9.26 13.74 17.45
CA LYS A 293 -8.42 14.86 17.93
C LYS A 293 -7.84 15.70 16.79
N THR A 294 -7.44 15.06 15.69
CA THR A 294 -6.88 15.78 14.52
C THR A 294 -7.95 16.53 13.72
N ALA A 295 -9.23 16.18 13.88
CA ALA A 295 -10.32 16.90 13.23
C ALA A 295 -10.76 18.13 14.04
N ASP A 296 -10.48 18.16 15.35
CA ASP A 296 -10.83 19.25 16.27
C ASP A 296 -9.71 20.32 16.36
N ASP A 297 -8.48 20.00 15.92
CA ASP A 297 -7.33 20.91 15.83
C ASP A 297 -7.26 21.58 14.43
#